data_c49b7edeab664990b07f44ef598d23cc
#
_entry.id   c49b7edeab664990b07f44ef598d23cc
#
_cell.length_a   1.000
_cell.length_b   1.000
_cell.length_c   1.000
_cell.angle_alpha   90.00
_cell.angle_beta   90.00
_cell.angle_gamma   90.00
#
_symmetry.space_group_name_H-M   'P 1'
#
loop_
_entity.id
_entity.type
_entity.pdbx_description
1 polymer ?
#
loop_
_entity_poly.entity_id
_entity_poly.type
_entity_poly.pdbx_seq_one_letter_code
_entity_poly.pdbx_strand_id
1 'polypeptide(L)'
;MNDIWDLQPWFSAVGARRGVFVDNAGKKYSPYVQDSALPVWEWLAKLYKEGLLDPASFTGKTGDMRSKMWQSQDIVLDSDWSAWTGLYNNNAKTAGTYPEKVNVVAILGAKSPDGKYLLEQGGASLWGIPTNAKNPDGAFKVLEYFATKEGGLLLSAGIEGIDYTMENGKLVFTETGIKHAKDHGAPFPISTKFDFSLLGEMNPGVAEALAYAKRDDVDIAAMGFANGELDVRQYYNIMSKWMSDCIMGKIDAASAMKGAADELRSKGMID
;
A
#
# COMPACT_ATOMS: atom_id res chain seq x y z
N MET A 1 8.05 -1.66 -12.84
CA MET A 1 7.18 -1.90 -11.67
C MET A 1 8.05 -2.55 -10.60
N ASN A 2 8.33 -1.84 -9.53
CA ASN A 2 9.12 -2.42 -8.47
C ASN A 2 8.30 -3.41 -7.62
N ASP A 3 6.98 -3.43 -7.83
CA ASP A 3 6.08 -4.29 -7.06
C ASP A 3 4.71 -4.45 -7.72
N ILE A 4 4.00 -5.52 -7.35
CA ILE A 4 2.64 -5.85 -7.82
C ILE A 4 1.57 -5.57 -6.77
N TRP A 5 1.89 -4.90 -5.68
CA TRP A 5 0.93 -4.74 -4.59
C TRP A 5 -0.26 -3.85 -4.94
N ASP A 6 -0.03 -2.85 -5.75
CA ASP A 6 -1.07 -1.86 -6.08
C ASP A 6 -2.03 -2.35 -7.17
N LEU A 7 -1.94 -3.62 -7.57
CA LEU A 7 -2.79 -4.19 -8.60
C LEU A 7 -4.06 -4.87 -8.06
N GLN A 8 -4.20 -5.03 -6.75
CA GLN A 8 -5.37 -5.70 -6.16
C GLN A 8 -6.72 -5.10 -6.62
N PRO A 9 -6.90 -3.77 -6.73
CA PRO A 9 -8.16 -3.20 -7.19
C PRO A 9 -8.56 -3.62 -8.61
N TRP A 10 -7.59 -3.91 -9.46
CA TRP A 10 -7.81 -4.38 -10.85
C TRP A 10 -8.16 -5.86 -10.89
N PHE A 11 -7.45 -6.69 -10.12
CA PHE A 11 -7.71 -8.12 -10.00
C PHE A 11 -9.03 -8.43 -9.27
N SER A 12 -9.57 -7.47 -8.53
CA SER A 12 -10.91 -7.54 -7.97
C SER A 12 -11.96 -7.83 -9.05
N ALA A 13 -11.82 -7.27 -10.27
CA ALA A 13 -12.74 -7.49 -11.38
C ALA A 13 -13.00 -8.96 -11.72
N VAL A 14 -12.05 -9.83 -11.43
CA VAL A 14 -12.13 -11.27 -11.69
C VAL A 14 -12.18 -12.10 -10.41
N GLY A 15 -12.42 -11.48 -9.26
CA GLY A 15 -12.48 -12.15 -7.97
C GLY A 15 -11.14 -12.69 -7.47
N ALA A 16 -10.04 -12.24 -8.05
CA ALA A 16 -8.71 -12.72 -7.68
C ALA A 16 -8.10 -11.89 -6.55
N ARG A 17 -7.51 -12.57 -5.57
CA ARG A 17 -6.71 -11.98 -4.49
C ARG A 17 -5.24 -12.30 -4.68
N ARG A 18 -4.40 -11.36 -4.27
CA ARG A 18 -2.95 -11.50 -4.33
C ARG A 18 -2.44 -12.56 -3.38
N GLY A 19 -1.39 -13.26 -3.79
CA GLY A 19 -0.68 -14.23 -2.96
C GLY A 19 -0.91 -15.67 -3.35
N VAL A 20 -0.60 -16.55 -2.41
CA VAL A 20 -0.79 -17.99 -2.53
C VAL A 20 -1.73 -18.47 -1.43
N PHE A 21 -2.70 -19.25 -1.83
CA PHE A 21 -3.73 -19.81 -0.96
C PHE A 21 -3.65 -21.32 -0.98
N VAL A 22 -4.26 -21.95 0.02
CA VAL A 22 -4.39 -23.41 0.10
C VAL A 22 -5.88 -23.74 -0.02
N ASP A 23 -6.22 -24.61 -0.93
CA ASP A 23 -7.61 -25.07 -1.10
C ASP A 23 -8.00 -26.14 -0.07
N ASN A 24 -9.25 -26.59 -0.12
CA ASN A 24 -9.77 -27.61 0.80
C ASN A 24 -9.09 -28.99 0.63
N ALA A 25 -8.39 -29.22 -0.48
CA ALA A 25 -7.62 -30.44 -0.73
C ALA A 25 -6.15 -30.30 -0.28
N GLY A 26 -5.78 -29.15 0.30
CA GLY A 26 -4.41 -28.85 0.70
C GLY A 26 -3.52 -28.38 -0.44
N LYS A 27 -4.08 -28.11 -1.62
CA LYS A 27 -3.35 -27.70 -2.81
C LYS A 27 -3.08 -26.22 -2.81
N LYS A 28 -1.83 -25.82 -3.07
CA LYS A 28 -1.41 -24.42 -3.17
C LYS A 28 -1.73 -23.85 -4.54
N TYR A 29 -2.29 -22.65 -4.58
CA TYR A 29 -2.60 -21.93 -5.83
C TYR A 29 -2.47 -20.42 -5.66
N SER A 30 -2.20 -19.71 -6.76
CA SER A 30 -2.24 -18.25 -6.81
C SER A 30 -3.34 -17.80 -7.76
N PRO A 31 -4.35 -17.05 -7.27
CA PRO A 31 -5.44 -16.56 -8.13
C PRO A 31 -4.96 -15.68 -9.29
N TYR A 32 -3.84 -15.00 -9.14
CA TYR A 32 -3.30 -14.11 -10.18
C TYR A 32 -2.76 -14.84 -11.42
N VAL A 33 -2.53 -16.15 -11.34
CA VAL A 33 -2.04 -16.96 -12.47
C VAL A 33 -3.03 -18.05 -12.89
N GLN A 34 -4.30 -17.94 -12.48
CA GLN A 34 -5.37 -18.79 -12.98
C GLN A 34 -6.00 -18.20 -14.25
N ASP A 35 -6.65 -19.04 -15.05
CA ASP A 35 -7.26 -18.64 -16.32
C ASP A 35 -8.25 -17.47 -16.17
N SER A 36 -8.98 -17.41 -15.04
CA SER A 36 -9.87 -16.30 -14.71
C SER A 36 -9.18 -14.95 -14.62
N ALA A 37 -7.87 -14.92 -14.37
CA ALA A 37 -7.10 -13.69 -14.24
C ALA A 37 -6.57 -13.15 -15.59
N LEU A 38 -6.57 -13.97 -16.65
CA LEU A 38 -6.04 -13.58 -17.97
C LEU A 38 -6.60 -12.25 -18.49
N PRO A 39 -7.92 -11.95 -18.38
CA PRO A 39 -8.45 -10.67 -18.85
C PRO A 39 -7.80 -9.44 -18.20
N VAL A 40 -7.33 -9.55 -16.95
CA VAL A 40 -6.66 -8.42 -16.25
C VAL A 40 -5.24 -8.23 -16.81
N TRP A 41 -4.51 -9.30 -17.08
CA TRP A 41 -3.20 -9.23 -17.73
C TRP A 41 -3.29 -8.59 -19.12
N GLU A 42 -4.26 -9.02 -19.93
CA GLU A 42 -4.52 -8.45 -21.27
C GLU A 42 -4.89 -6.98 -21.20
N TRP A 43 -5.75 -6.60 -20.24
CA TRP A 43 -6.18 -5.24 -20.06
C TRP A 43 -5.05 -4.31 -19.65
N LEU A 44 -4.19 -4.72 -18.71
CA LEU A 44 -3.03 -3.93 -18.31
C LEU A 44 -2.04 -3.73 -19.47
N ALA A 45 -1.80 -4.77 -20.27
CA ALA A 45 -0.97 -4.67 -21.47
C ALA A 45 -1.60 -3.72 -22.51
N LYS A 46 -2.93 -3.75 -22.66
CA LYS A 46 -3.66 -2.83 -23.52
C LYS A 46 -3.51 -1.39 -23.06
N LEU A 47 -3.67 -1.09 -21.77
CA LEU A 47 -3.50 0.26 -21.22
C LEU A 47 -2.11 0.82 -21.51
N TYR A 48 -1.06 0.01 -21.35
CA TYR A 48 0.30 0.43 -21.68
C TYR A 48 0.48 0.72 -23.16
N LYS A 49 -0.02 -0.17 -24.04
CA LYS A 49 0.02 0.00 -25.49
C LYS A 49 -0.72 1.27 -25.96
N GLU A 50 -1.79 1.64 -25.27
CA GLU A 50 -2.58 2.85 -25.56
C GLU A 50 -1.99 4.13 -24.94
N GLY A 51 -0.86 4.02 -24.23
CA GLY A 51 -0.21 5.14 -23.58
C GLY A 51 -0.93 5.66 -22.33
N LEU A 52 -1.82 4.85 -21.74
CA LEU A 52 -2.60 5.17 -20.55
C LEU A 52 -1.89 4.79 -19.24
N LEU A 53 -0.83 4.01 -19.30
CA LEU A 53 0.06 3.76 -18.16
C LEU A 53 1.35 4.55 -18.32
N ASP A 54 1.75 5.26 -17.27
CA ASP A 54 3.03 5.98 -17.24
C ASP A 54 4.19 4.99 -17.39
N PRO A 55 5.01 5.07 -18.44
CA PRO A 55 6.16 4.18 -18.64
C PRO A 55 7.15 4.21 -17.47
N ALA A 56 7.25 5.34 -16.76
CA ALA A 56 8.12 5.47 -15.60
C ALA A 56 7.66 4.61 -14.41
N SER A 57 6.41 4.12 -14.40
CA SER A 57 5.93 3.14 -13.41
C SER A 57 6.74 1.84 -13.40
N PHE A 58 7.46 1.52 -14.49
CA PHE A 58 8.27 0.31 -14.62
C PHE A 58 9.77 0.53 -14.37
N THR A 59 10.21 1.78 -14.42
CA THR A 59 11.64 2.15 -14.35
C THR A 59 11.96 3.16 -13.25
N GLY A 60 10.96 3.91 -12.80
CA GLY A 60 11.10 4.96 -11.80
C GLY A 60 11.13 4.43 -10.35
N LYS A 61 11.54 5.31 -9.44
CA LYS A 61 11.41 5.06 -8.01
C LYS A 61 9.98 5.37 -7.55
N THR A 62 9.46 4.60 -6.61
CA THR A 62 8.09 4.78 -6.08
C THR A 62 7.81 6.20 -5.61
N GLY A 63 8.77 6.83 -4.90
CA GLY A 63 8.62 8.21 -4.43
C GLY A 63 8.48 9.22 -5.58
N ASP A 64 9.22 9.03 -6.67
CA ASP A 64 9.14 9.90 -7.85
C ASP A 64 7.77 9.74 -8.55
N MET A 65 7.26 8.51 -8.61
CA MET A 65 5.94 8.23 -9.18
C MET A 65 4.83 8.88 -8.37
N ARG A 66 4.86 8.70 -7.06
CA ARG A 66 3.90 9.30 -6.14
C ARG A 66 3.90 10.83 -6.22
N SER A 67 5.08 11.45 -6.36
CA SER A 67 5.18 12.91 -6.44
C SER A 67 4.44 13.50 -7.65
N LYS A 68 4.27 12.76 -8.72
CA LYS A 68 3.50 13.21 -9.89
C LYS A 68 2.04 13.48 -9.58
N MET A 69 1.44 12.81 -8.56
CA MET A 69 0.05 13.03 -8.17
C MET A 69 -0.25 14.46 -7.70
N TRP A 70 0.74 15.20 -7.21
CA TRP A 70 0.55 16.60 -6.78
C TRP A 70 1.41 17.62 -7.53
N GLN A 71 2.40 17.18 -8.28
CA GLN A 71 3.29 18.05 -9.03
C GLN A 71 2.91 18.19 -10.51
N SER A 72 2.47 17.09 -11.14
CA SER A 72 2.02 17.11 -12.51
C SER A 72 0.52 16.82 -12.57
N GLN A 73 -0.18 17.41 -13.53
CA GLN A 73 -1.61 17.13 -13.75
C GLN A 73 -1.82 15.99 -14.75
N ASP A 74 -0.75 15.27 -15.09
CA ASP A 74 -0.77 14.22 -16.12
C ASP A 74 -1.23 12.87 -15.58
N ILE A 75 -1.13 12.67 -14.25
CA ILE A 75 -1.57 11.45 -13.59
C ILE A 75 -2.95 11.68 -12.98
N VAL A 76 -3.95 11.00 -13.52
CA VAL A 76 -5.36 11.13 -13.07
C VAL A 76 -5.82 9.97 -12.20
N LEU A 77 -5.07 8.88 -12.15
CA LEU A 77 -5.38 7.69 -11.35
C LEU A 77 -4.10 7.06 -10.83
N ASP A 78 -4.07 6.77 -9.54
CA ASP A 78 -3.03 6.00 -8.87
C ASP A 78 -3.69 4.91 -8.02
N SER A 79 -3.04 3.76 -7.92
CA SER A 79 -3.46 2.67 -7.05
C SER A 79 -2.47 2.57 -5.90
N ASP A 80 -2.91 2.95 -4.71
CA ASP A 80 -2.05 3.03 -3.53
C ASP A 80 -2.87 2.84 -2.24
N TRP A 81 -2.24 2.97 -1.11
CA TRP A 81 -2.90 2.86 0.19
C TRP A 81 -3.83 4.05 0.44
N SER A 82 -4.93 3.79 1.15
CA SER A 82 -5.93 4.82 1.48
C SER A 82 -5.35 6.08 2.13
N ALA A 83 -4.31 5.94 2.95
CA ALA A 83 -3.65 7.08 3.61
C ALA A 83 -2.92 8.02 2.64
N TRP A 84 -2.51 7.54 1.46
CA TRP A 84 -1.84 8.37 0.47
C TRP A 84 -2.74 9.45 -0.11
N THR A 85 -4.06 9.25 -0.14
CA THR A 85 -5.02 10.30 -0.49
C THR A 85 -4.75 11.58 0.33
N GLY A 86 -4.57 11.41 1.65
CA GLY A 86 -4.29 12.56 2.53
C GLY A 86 -2.92 13.16 2.30
N LEU A 87 -1.89 12.34 2.05
CA LEU A 87 -0.54 12.85 1.78
C LEU A 87 -0.51 13.67 0.48
N TYR A 88 -1.12 13.19 -0.59
CA TYR A 88 -1.18 13.90 -1.85
C TYR A 88 -1.89 15.25 -1.70
N ASN A 89 -3.02 15.29 -1.01
CA ASN A 89 -3.75 16.52 -0.75
C ASN A 89 -2.98 17.48 0.17
N ASN A 90 -2.28 16.96 1.19
CA ASN A 90 -1.44 17.79 2.06
C ASN A 90 -0.25 18.40 1.30
N ASN A 91 0.40 17.62 0.44
CA ASN A 91 1.47 18.12 -0.42
C ASN A 91 0.97 19.13 -1.44
N ALA A 92 -0.23 18.92 -2.00
CA ALA A 92 -0.87 19.89 -2.88
C ALA A 92 -1.22 21.20 -2.14
N LYS A 93 -1.67 21.14 -0.88
CA LYS A 93 -1.85 22.34 -0.03
C LYS A 93 -0.55 23.09 0.14
N THR A 94 0.53 22.39 0.49
CA THR A 94 1.86 23.00 0.66
C THR A 94 2.36 23.63 -0.63
N ALA A 95 2.06 23.04 -1.78
CA ALA A 95 2.38 23.57 -3.10
C ALA A 95 1.44 24.67 -3.59
N GLY A 96 0.38 24.99 -2.86
CA GLY A 96 -0.63 26.00 -3.25
C GLY A 96 -1.49 25.60 -4.45
N THR A 97 -1.68 24.29 -4.66
CA THR A 97 -2.47 23.74 -5.79
C THR A 97 -3.78 23.11 -5.37
N TYR A 98 -3.96 22.81 -4.09
CA TYR A 98 -5.20 22.25 -3.53
C TYR A 98 -6.20 23.37 -3.22
N PRO A 99 -7.52 23.20 -3.42
CA PRO A 99 -8.14 22.07 -4.16
C PRO A 99 -8.34 22.34 -5.66
N GLU A 100 -8.00 23.54 -6.15
CA GLU A 100 -8.42 24.03 -7.47
C GLU A 100 -7.73 23.28 -8.63
N LYS A 101 -6.50 22.86 -8.43
CA LYS A 101 -5.71 22.12 -9.44
C LYS A 101 -5.54 20.66 -9.11
N VAL A 102 -5.36 20.34 -7.84
CA VAL A 102 -5.16 18.99 -7.34
C VAL A 102 -6.10 18.75 -6.16
N ASN A 103 -7.00 17.79 -6.31
CA ASN A 103 -7.87 17.29 -5.25
C ASN A 103 -7.98 15.76 -5.43
N VAL A 104 -7.15 15.02 -4.72
CA VAL A 104 -7.13 13.56 -4.81
C VAL A 104 -8.26 12.99 -3.95
N VAL A 105 -9.08 12.17 -4.56
CA VAL A 105 -10.19 11.46 -3.91
C VAL A 105 -9.97 9.96 -4.01
N ALA A 106 -10.31 9.23 -2.95
CA ALA A 106 -10.26 7.78 -3.01
C ALA A 106 -11.46 7.25 -3.82
N ILE A 107 -11.21 6.22 -4.61
CA ILE A 107 -12.23 5.44 -5.29
C ILE A 107 -11.98 3.96 -5.07
N LEU A 108 -13.03 3.16 -5.15
CA LEU A 108 -12.90 1.71 -5.17
C LEU A 108 -12.54 1.26 -6.59
N GLY A 109 -11.83 0.13 -6.68
CA GLY A 109 -11.54 -0.53 -7.96
C GLY A 109 -12.79 -1.17 -8.58
N ALA A 110 -12.58 -2.17 -9.41
CA ALA A 110 -13.68 -2.92 -10.03
C ALA A 110 -14.33 -3.89 -9.04
N LYS A 111 -15.64 -4.12 -9.19
CA LYS A 111 -16.33 -5.18 -8.46
C LYS A 111 -15.98 -6.55 -9.00
N SER A 112 -15.84 -7.48 -8.10
CA SER A 112 -15.74 -8.91 -8.39
C SER A 112 -17.06 -9.48 -8.92
N PRO A 113 -17.06 -10.68 -9.53
CA PRO A 113 -18.27 -11.31 -10.06
C PRO A 113 -19.37 -11.52 -9.03
N ASP A 114 -19.04 -11.65 -7.74
CA ASP A 114 -19.97 -11.75 -6.62
C ASP A 114 -20.42 -10.39 -6.06
N GLY A 115 -20.07 -9.29 -6.73
CA GLY A 115 -20.52 -7.95 -6.40
C GLY A 115 -19.76 -7.25 -5.28
N LYS A 116 -18.61 -7.80 -4.85
CA LYS A 116 -17.74 -7.22 -3.81
C LYS A 116 -16.57 -6.45 -4.41
N TYR A 117 -16.10 -5.43 -3.70
CA TYR A 117 -14.80 -4.82 -3.94
C TYR A 117 -13.75 -5.54 -3.09
N LEU A 118 -12.79 -6.19 -3.72
CA LEU A 118 -11.74 -6.90 -3.01
C LEU A 118 -10.56 -5.97 -2.76
N LEU A 119 -10.43 -5.51 -1.53
CA LEU A 119 -9.32 -4.68 -1.10
C LEU A 119 -8.30 -5.53 -0.32
N GLU A 120 -7.06 -5.09 -0.33
CA GLU A 120 -6.03 -5.73 0.45
C GLU A 120 -5.81 -4.98 1.77
N GLN A 121 -5.73 -5.74 2.85
CA GLN A 121 -5.31 -5.22 4.14
C GLN A 121 -3.79 -5.04 4.12
N GLY A 122 -3.32 -3.85 4.43
CA GLY A 122 -1.90 -3.60 4.66
C GLY A 122 -1.36 -4.48 5.80
N GLY A 123 -0.16 -4.99 5.63
CA GLY A 123 0.51 -5.75 6.68
C GLY A 123 0.75 -4.90 7.93
N ALA A 124 0.68 -5.51 9.11
CA ALA A 124 1.08 -4.86 10.35
C ALA A 124 2.59 -4.57 10.32
N SER A 125 2.98 -3.33 10.64
CA SER A 125 4.37 -3.02 10.90
C SER A 125 4.74 -3.54 12.28
N LEU A 126 5.77 -4.37 12.36
CA LEU A 126 6.25 -4.96 13.60
C LEU A 126 7.68 -4.51 13.87
N TRP A 127 7.95 -4.19 15.11
CA TRP A 127 9.30 -3.95 15.59
C TRP A 127 9.77 -5.13 16.43
N GLY A 128 10.94 -5.63 16.13
CA GLY A 128 11.54 -6.77 16.83
C GLY A 128 12.94 -6.45 17.29
N ILE A 129 13.36 -7.11 18.37
CA ILE A 129 14.72 -7.05 18.87
C ILE A 129 15.44 -8.30 18.34
N PRO A 130 16.50 -8.15 17.53
CA PRO A 130 17.19 -9.30 16.98
C PRO A 130 17.93 -10.08 18.08
N THR A 131 18.05 -11.38 17.91
CA THR A 131 18.70 -12.28 18.89
C THR A 131 20.17 -11.96 19.17
N ASN A 132 20.83 -11.27 18.24
CA ASN A 132 22.21 -10.82 18.37
C ASN A 132 22.35 -9.38 18.89
N ALA A 133 21.28 -8.77 19.40
CA ALA A 133 21.35 -7.44 20.01
C ALA A 133 22.31 -7.42 21.20
N LYS A 134 23.18 -6.42 21.26
CA LYS A 134 24.15 -6.28 22.35
C LYS A 134 23.50 -5.89 23.70
N ASN A 135 22.36 -5.21 23.65
CA ASN A 135 21.61 -4.80 24.83
C ASN A 135 20.10 -4.95 24.55
N PRO A 136 19.57 -6.19 24.61
CA PRO A 136 18.16 -6.44 24.33
C PRO A 136 17.24 -5.80 25.36
N ASP A 137 17.61 -5.76 26.64
CA ASP A 137 16.81 -5.15 27.70
C ASP A 137 16.71 -3.62 27.51
N GLY A 138 17.79 -2.97 27.11
CA GLY A 138 17.78 -1.55 26.78
C GLY A 138 16.89 -1.26 25.56
N ALA A 139 17.00 -2.07 24.52
CA ALA A 139 16.13 -1.95 23.35
C ALA A 139 14.66 -2.15 23.69
N PHE A 140 14.34 -3.13 24.54
CA PHE A 140 12.98 -3.37 25.02
C PHE A 140 12.41 -2.16 25.79
N LYS A 141 13.19 -1.58 26.69
CA LYS A 141 12.77 -0.38 27.45
C LYS A 141 12.45 0.81 26.52
N VAL A 142 13.19 0.97 25.42
CA VAL A 142 12.90 1.99 24.40
C VAL A 142 11.56 1.71 23.73
N LEU A 143 11.30 0.45 23.35
CA LEU A 143 10.02 0.07 22.74
C LEU A 143 8.85 0.23 23.74
N GLU A 144 9.05 -0.11 25.01
CA GLU A 144 8.06 0.12 26.06
C GLU A 144 7.74 1.62 26.20
N TYR A 145 8.75 2.48 26.21
CA TYR A 145 8.55 3.93 26.26
C TYR A 145 7.75 4.42 25.05
N PHE A 146 8.06 3.96 23.86
CA PHE A 146 7.32 4.33 22.65
C PHE A 146 5.85 3.84 22.66
N ALA A 147 5.54 2.83 23.44
CA ALA A 147 4.16 2.37 23.63
C ALA A 147 3.37 3.22 24.65
N THR A 148 4.02 4.14 25.38
CA THR A 148 3.35 5.10 26.26
C THR A 148 2.74 6.25 25.46
N LYS A 149 1.86 7.05 26.10
CA LYS A 149 1.31 8.26 25.48
C LYS A 149 2.42 9.26 25.13
N GLU A 150 3.35 9.48 26.04
CA GLU A 150 4.47 10.42 25.89
C GLU A 150 5.40 9.98 24.74
N GLY A 151 5.76 8.72 24.73
CA GLY A 151 6.59 8.15 23.65
C GLY A 151 5.89 8.17 22.29
N GLY A 152 4.59 7.88 22.26
CA GLY A 152 3.76 8.00 21.07
C GLY A 152 3.68 9.43 20.53
N LEU A 153 3.52 10.42 21.42
CA LEU A 153 3.55 11.84 21.04
C LEU A 153 4.93 12.27 20.54
N LEU A 154 5.99 11.85 21.20
CA LEU A 154 7.36 12.15 20.75
C LEU A 154 7.60 11.65 19.33
N LEU A 155 7.16 10.43 19.02
CA LEU A 155 7.34 9.84 17.68
C LEU A 155 6.43 10.48 16.62
N SER A 156 5.20 10.88 17.01
CA SER A 156 4.19 11.35 16.05
C SER A 156 4.21 12.86 15.84
N ALA A 157 4.58 13.61 16.86
CA ALA A 157 4.45 15.07 16.89
C ALA A 157 5.74 15.79 17.25
N GLY A 158 6.70 15.13 17.89
CA GLY A 158 7.94 15.74 18.34
C GLY A 158 7.87 16.23 19.77
N ILE A 159 8.47 17.38 20.06
CA ILE A 159 8.66 17.93 21.40
C ILE A 159 7.68 19.09 21.64
N GLU A 160 6.91 19.00 22.74
CA GLU A 160 6.00 20.07 23.14
C GLU A 160 6.77 21.39 23.42
N GLY A 161 6.21 22.49 22.94
CA GLY A 161 6.84 23.82 23.02
C GLY A 161 7.88 24.09 21.92
N ILE A 162 8.31 23.08 21.18
CA ILE A 162 9.21 23.23 20.01
C ILE A 162 8.46 22.88 18.73
N ASP A 163 7.96 21.65 18.63
CA ASP A 163 7.32 21.13 17.42
C ASP A 163 5.80 21.33 17.46
N TYR A 164 5.19 21.33 18.64
CA TYR A 164 3.77 21.56 18.83
C TYR A 164 3.44 22.23 20.15
N THR A 165 2.22 22.76 20.23
CA THR A 165 1.55 23.24 21.46
C THR A 165 0.23 22.51 21.62
N MET A 166 -0.29 22.47 22.87
CA MET A 166 -1.63 21.93 23.14
C MET A 166 -2.63 23.08 23.26
N GLU A 167 -3.61 23.14 22.38
CA GLU A 167 -4.69 24.12 22.37
C GLU A 167 -6.05 23.41 22.48
N ASN A 168 -6.81 23.71 23.55
CA ASN A 168 -8.12 23.10 23.80
C ASN A 168 -8.11 21.55 23.75
N GLY A 169 -7.02 20.94 24.23
CA GLY A 169 -6.84 19.48 24.23
C GLY A 169 -6.45 18.87 22.89
N LYS A 170 -6.21 19.69 21.88
CA LYS A 170 -5.70 19.26 20.55
C LYS A 170 -4.29 19.78 20.34
N LEU A 171 -3.54 19.01 19.58
CA LEU A 171 -2.19 19.33 19.19
C LEU A 171 -2.22 20.30 17.99
N VAL A 172 -1.46 21.40 18.12
CA VAL A 172 -1.26 22.39 17.04
C VAL A 172 0.23 22.43 16.71
N PHE A 173 0.60 22.08 15.48
CA PHE A 173 1.99 22.13 15.05
C PHE A 173 2.48 23.57 14.92
N THR A 174 3.70 23.82 15.40
CA THR A 174 4.44 25.06 15.16
C THR A 174 5.01 25.05 13.73
N GLU A 175 5.55 26.18 13.27
CA GLU A 175 6.30 26.22 11.99
C GLU A 175 7.48 25.25 12.00
N THR A 176 8.14 25.07 13.14
CA THR A 176 9.22 24.11 13.33
C THR A 176 8.71 22.68 13.21
N GLY A 177 7.61 22.37 13.87
CA GLY A 177 6.98 21.04 13.81
C GLY A 177 6.52 20.69 12.40
N ILE A 178 5.96 21.64 11.67
CA ILE A 178 5.59 21.42 10.24
C ILE A 178 6.83 21.06 9.40
N LYS A 179 7.96 21.73 9.64
CA LYS A 179 9.24 21.42 8.94
C LYS A 179 9.81 20.08 9.35
N HIS A 180 9.59 19.65 10.60
CA HIS A 180 10.03 18.35 11.13
C HIS A 180 9.04 17.23 10.84
N ALA A 181 7.83 17.54 10.36
CA ALA A 181 6.82 16.56 10.04
C ALA A 181 7.41 15.47 9.13
N LYS A 182 7.28 14.23 9.56
CA LYS A 182 7.75 13.07 8.79
C LYS A 182 6.68 12.65 7.79
N ASP A 183 7.14 12.20 6.64
CA ASP A 183 6.31 11.41 5.74
C ASP A 183 5.78 10.19 6.51
N HIS A 184 4.49 9.92 6.40
CA HIS A 184 3.88 8.76 7.05
C HIS A 184 4.45 7.42 6.53
N GLY A 185 5.26 7.43 5.48
CA GLY A 185 5.97 6.27 4.96
C GLY A 185 7.04 5.69 5.89
N ALA A 186 7.43 6.40 6.94
CA ALA A 186 8.35 5.86 7.94
C ALA A 186 7.58 5.08 9.01
N PRO A 187 7.81 3.75 9.17
CA PRO A 187 7.18 3.00 10.23
C PRO A 187 7.77 3.43 11.58
N PHE A 188 6.91 3.94 12.47
CA PHE A 188 7.27 4.22 13.85
C PHE A 188 6.73 3.10 14.76
N PRO A 189 7.44 2.73 15.83
CA PRO A 189 6.97 1.74 16.79
C PRO A 189 5.91 2.30 17.73
N ILE A 190 4.87 2.91 17.17
CA ILE A 190 3.76 3.47 17.94
C ILE A 190 2.76 2.35 18.26
N SER A 191 2.30 2.29 19.48
CA SER A 191 1.24 1.36 19.88
C SER A 191 -0.05 1.60 19.10
N THR A 192 -0.71 0.52 18.67
CA THR A 192 -2.06 0.60 18.08
C THR A 192 -3.11 1.13 19.03
N LYS A 193 -2.79 1.22 20.33
CA LYS A 193 -3.64 1.84 21.38
C LYS A 193 -3.41 3.35 21.54
N PHE A 194 -2.46 3.92 20.80
CA PHE A 194 -2.24 5.35 20.84
C PHE A 194 -3.46 6.10 20.28
N ASP A 195 -3.86 7.14 20.98
CA ASP A 195 -5.00 7.96 20.54
C ASP A 195 -4.57 8.96 19.45
N PHE A 196 -4.72 8.55 18.21
CA PHE A 196 -4.37 9.37 17.05
C PHE A 196 -5.25 10.62 16.90
N SER A 197 -6.38 10.72 17.61
CA SER A 197 -7.21 11.94 17.59
C SER A 197 -6.51 13.15 18.19
N LEU A 198 -5.47 12.92 19.00
CA LEU A 198 -4.59 13.98 19.55
C LEU A 198 -3.80 14.71 18.47
N LEU A 199 -3.51 14.06 17.33
CA LEU A 199 -2.74 14.64 16.23
C LEU A 199 -3.54 15.61 15.36
N GLY A 200 -4.79 15.91 15.72
CA GLY A 200 -5.64 16.84 15.00
C GLY A 200 -6.53 16.21 13.95
N GLU A 201 -6.95 17.00 12.97
CA GLU A 201 -7.80 16.51 11.88
C GLU A 201 -6.99 15.69 10.87
N MET A 202 -7.63 14.67 10.34
CA MET A 202 -7.04 13.90 9.22
C MET A 202 -6.84 14.81 8.01
N ASN A 203 -5.79 14.54 7.24
CA ASN A 203 -5.60 15.19 5.95
C ASN A 203 -6.83 14.99 5.04
N PRO A 204 -7.13 15.96 4.15
CA PRO A 204 -8.31 15.89 3.27
C PRO A 204 -8.35 14.59 2.47
N GLY A 205 -9.53 13.97 2.41
CA GLY A 205 -9.79 12.72 1.68
C GLY A 205 -9.53 11.44 2.47
N VAL A 206 -8.83 11.49 3.62
CA VAL A 206 -8.52 10.27 4.40
C VAL A 206 -9.77 9.69 5.05
N ALA A 207 -10.63 10.53 5.61
CA ALA A 207 -11.85 10.07 6.26
C ALA A 207 -12.78 9.36 5.28
N GLU A 208 -12.93 9.89 4.06
CA GLU A 208 -13.69 9.29 2.98
C GLU A 208 -13.06 7.96 2.52
N ALA A 209 -11.75 7.92 2.37
CA ALA A 209 -11.03 6.70 2.00
C ALA A 209 -11.23 5.59 3.03
N LEU A 210 -11.16 5.92 4.32
CA LEU A 210 -11.38 4.97 5.41
C LEU A 210 -12.86 4.55 5.54
N ALA A 211 -13.80 5.39 5.11
CA ALA A 211 -15.23 5.04 5.13
C ALA A 211 -15.55 3.87 4.18
N TYR A 212 -14.78 3.70 3.11
CA TYR A 212 -14.95 2.55 2.21
C TYR A 212 -14.76 1.21 2.92
N ALA A 213 -13.83 1.12 3.88
CA ALA A 213 -13.58 -0.10 4.64
C ALA A 213 -14.78 -0.56 5.50
N LYS A 214 -15.77 0.32 5.71
CA LYS A 214 -16.97 0.04 6.53
C LYS A 214 -18.17 -0.37 5.71
N ARG A 215 -18.06 -0.45 4.39
CA ARG A 215 -19.18 -0.79 3.50
C ARG A 215 -19.38 -2.29 3.45
N ASP A 216 -20.64 -2.72 3.38
CA ASP A 216 -21.02 -4.16 3.32
C ASP A 216 -20.59 -4.84 2.01
N ASP A 217 -20.38 -4.06 0.94
CA ASP A 217 -19.92 -4.56 -0.37
C ASP A 217 -18.39 -4.47 -0.54
N VAL A 218 -17.65 -4.17 0.53
CA VAL A 218 -16.19 -4.19 0.56
C VAL A 218 -15.69 -5.37 1.38
N ASP A 219 -14.84 -6.17 0.79
CA ASP A 219 -14.18 -7.30 1.43
C ASP A 219 -12.68 -7.04 1.53
N ILE A 220 -12.19 -6.88 2.75
CA ILE A 220 -10.79 -6.58 3.06
C ILE A 220 -10.15 -7.83 3.64
N ALA A 221 -9.09 -8.31 3.01
CA ALA A 221 -8.33 -9.45 3.51
C ALA A 221 -6.84 -9.26 3.27
N ALA A 222 -6.05 -9.91 4.10
CA ALA A 222 -4.60 -9.97 3.89
C ALA A 222 -4.28 -10.75 2.61
N MET A 223 -3.09 -10.47 2.05
CA MET A 223 -2.48 -11.29 1.01
C MET A 223 -2.44 -12.77 1.44
N GLY A 224 -2.57 -13.68 0.49
CA GLY A 224 -2.42 -15.11 0.75
C GLY A 224 -0.96 -15.48 1.07
N PHE A 225 -0.75 -16.21 2.17
CA PHE A 225 0.58 -16.62 2.65
C PHE A 225 0.79 -18.14 2.67
N ALA A 226 -0.08 -18.90 2.02
CA ALA A 226 0.00 -20.37 2.01
C ALA A 226 0.22 -20.95 3.42
N ASN A 227 -0.59 -20.53 4.40
CA ASN A 227 -0.47 -20.90 5.81
C ASN A 227 0.88 -20.48 6.48
N GLY A 228 1.52 -19.43 5.97
CA GLY A 228 2.80 -18.91 6.49
C GLY A 228 4.04 -19.46 5.81
N GLU A 229 3.89 -20.31 4.80
CA GLU A 229 5.02 -20.96 4.10
C GLU A 229 5.53 -20.17 2.88
N LEU A 230 4.85 -19.08 2.48
CA LEU A 230 5.20 -18.32 1.30
C LEU A 230 6.47 -17.47 1.51
N ASP A 231 7.49 -17.65 0.68
CA ASP A 231 8.53 -16.64 0.48
C ASP A 231 7.96 -15.46 -0.31
N VAL A 232 7.50 -14.46 0.43
CA VAL A 232 6.82 -13.27 -0.11
C VAL A 232 7.72 -12.51 -1.08
N ARG A 233 9.02 -12.36 -0.78
CA ARG A 233 9.96 -11.63 -1.65
C ARG A 233 10.15 -12.36 -2.97
N GLN A 234 10.31 -13.66 -2.93
CA GLN A 234 10.48 -14.46 -4.13
C GLN A 234 9.19 -14.45 -4.98
N TYR A 235 8.02 -14.55 -4.34
CA TYR A 235 6.72 -14.41 -5.01
C TYR A 235 6.63 -13.08 -5.76
N TYR A 236 6.94 -11.97 -5.10
CA TYR A 236 6.93 -10.64 -5.73
C TYR A 236 7.88 -10.54 -6.91
N ASN A 237 9.10 -11.04 -6.76
CA ASN A 237 10.10 -10.98 -7.84
C ASN A 237 9.63 -11.72 -9.09
N ILE A 238 9.04 -12.92 -8.92
CA ILE A 238 8.50 -13.71 -10.02
C ILE A 238 7.34 -12.97 -10.69
N MET A 239 6.34 -12.57 -9.91
CA MET A 239 5.15 -11.92 -10.43
C MET A 239 5.47 -10.59 -11.10
N SER A 240 6.30 -9.74 -10.46
CA SER A 240 6.69 -8.44 -11.02
C SER A 240 7.45 -8.58 -12.34
N LYS A 241 8.33 -9.55 -12.47
CA LYS A 241 9.07 -9.85 -13.72
C LYS A 241 8.10 -10.16 -14.86
N TRP A 242 7.26 -11.19 -14.68
CA TRP A 242 6.36 -11.66 -15.73
C TRP A 242 5.27 -10.64 -16.08
N MET A 243 4.70 -9.97 -15.08
CA MET A 243 3.70 -8.94 -15.31
C MET A 243 4.29 -7.71 -16.00
N SER A 244 5.48 -7.27 -15.62
CA SER A 244 6.13 -6.15 -16.31
C SER A 244 6.44 -6.48 -17.76
N ASP A 245 6.93 -7.67 -18.05
CA ASP A 245 7.24 -8.08 -19.44
C ASP A 245 5.96 -8.21 -20.28
N CYS A 246 4.86 -8.68 -19.68
CA CYS A 246 3.55 -8.69 -20.33
C CYS A 246 3.06 -7.27 -20.63
N ILE A 247 3.02 -6.42 -19.61
CA ILE A 247 2.46 -5.06 -19.71
C ILE A 247 3.24 -4.24 -20.74
N MET A 248 4.58 -4.37 -20.75
CA MET A 248 5.44 -3.70 -21.75
C MET A 248 5.36 -4.33 -23.15
N GLY A 249 4.55 -5.36 -23.33
CA GLY A 249 4.36 -6.02 -24.65
C GLY A 249 5.53 -6.87 -25.12
N LYS A 250 6.46 -7.26 -24.24
CA LYS A 250 7.57 -8.17 -24.58
C LYS A 250 7.11 -9.62 -24.72
N ILE A 251 6.08 -10.01 -23.99
CA ILE A 251 5.48 -11.34 -23.97
C ILE A 251 3.96 -11.14 -23.98
N ASP A 252 3.22 -11.96 -24.71
CA ASP A 252 1.76 -11.94 -24.66
C ASP A 252 1.23 -12.39 -23.27
N ALA A 253 0.01 -11.96 -22.94
CA ALA A 253 -0.54 -12.14 -21.59
C ALA A 253 -0.68 -13.62 -21.19
N ALA A 254 -1.12 -14.48 -22.13
CA ALA A 254 -1.30 -15.90 -21.85
C ALA A 254 0.04 -16.59 -21.59
N SER A 255 1.04 -16.31 -22.44
CA SER A 255 2.41 -16.84 -22.28
C SER A 255 3.08 -16.32 -21.00
N ALA A 256 2.91 -15.03 -20.67
CA ALA A 256 3.48 -14.45 -19.47
C ALA A 256 2.83 -15.02 -18.19
N MET A 257 1.50 -15.13 -18.15
CA MET A 257 0.77 -15.73 -17.03
C MET A 257 1.15 -17.19 -16.83
N LYS A 258 1.26 -17.98 -17.92
CA LYS A 258 1.74 -19.36 -17.87
C LYS A 258 3.17 -19.44 -17.37
N GLY A 259 4.06 -18.58 -17.84
CA GLY A 259 5.46 -18.53 -17.39
C GLY A 259 5.58 -18.21 -15.91
N ALA A 260 4.76 -17.26 -15.40
CA ALA A 260 4.67 -16.97 -13.98
C ALA A 260 4.21 -18.20 -13.18
N ALA A 261 3.15 -18.89 -13.62
CA ALA A 261 2.65 -20.09 -12.96
C ALA A 261 3.71 -21.21 -12.94
N ASP A 262 4.40 -21.46 -14.08
CA ASP A 262 5.43 -22.48 -14.18
C ASP A 262 6.64 -22.16 -13.28
N GLU A 263 7.04 -20.88 -13.20
CA GLU A 263 8.11 -20.45 -12.29
C GLU A 263 7.71 -20.59 -10.83
N LEU A 264 6.49 -20.22 -10.44
CA LEU A 264 5.96 -20.43 -9.08
C LEU A 264 5.94 -21.93 -8.71
N ARG A 265 5.51 -22.82 -9.64
CA ARG A 265 5.56 -24.29 -9.44
C ARG A 265 6.97 -24.78 -9.25
N SER A 266 7.91 -24.34 -10.09
CA SER A 266 9.31 -24.74 -10.00
C SER A 266 9.97 -24.39 -8.66
N LYS A 267 9.43 -23.38 -7.97
CA LYS A 267 9.86 -22.95 -6.63
C LYS A 267 9.03 -23.58 -5.49
N GLY A 268 8.10 -24.47 -5.80
CA GLY A 268 7.24 -25.11 -4.80
C GLY A 268 6.25 -24.17 -4.11
N MET A 269 5.97 -23.02 -4.74
CA MET A 269 5.03 -22.04 -4.17
C MET A 269 3.59 -22.39 -4.49
N ILE A 270 3.32 -22.98 -5.65
CA ILE A 270 2.01 -23.52 -6.04
C ILE A 270 2.18 -24.94 -6.59
N ASP A 271 1.08 -25.72 -6.64
CA ASP A 271 1.04 -27.08 -7.19
C ASP A 271 0.75 -27.11 -8.69
#